data_5f2802b123bac13b1a4be5d52857fcc3
#
_entry.id   5f2802b123bac13b1a4be5d52857fcc3
#
_cell.length_a   1.000
_cell.length_b   1.000
_cell.length_c   1.000
_cell.angle_alpha   90.00
_cell.angle_beta   90.00
_cell.angle_gamma   90.00
#
_symmetry.space_group_name_H-M   'P 1'
#
loop_
_entity.id
_entity.type
_entity.pdbx_description
1 polymer ?
#
loop_
_entity_poly.entity_id
_entity_poly.type
_entity_poly.pdbx_seq_one_letter_code
_entity_poly.pdbx_strand_id
1 'polypeptide(L)'
;MCGIIGIIGGEAAAPHLIDALKRLEYRGYDSAGVATLENGKLTRRRAEGKLKNLENRLAREPLAGRIGIGHTRWATHGRPSENNAHPHATEKVAVVHNGIIENFAELRRELEHRGVKFSTETDTEVIAHLVTEELKRGAPPVDAVKSTLPLLRGAFALAFLFAGEEIGRAHV
;
A
#
# COMPACT_ATOMS: atom_id res chain seq x y z
N MET A 1 15.19 4.92 5.48
CA MET A 1 14.61 5.03 4.11
C MET A 1 13.62 3.90 3.88
N CYS A 2 12.49 4.19 3.28
CA CYS A 2 11.46 3.19 2.98
C CYS A 2 11.90 2.19 1.91
N GLY A 3 11.34 0.97 1.95
CA GLY A 3 11.55 -0.07 0.96
C GLY A 3 10.23 -0.54 0.37
N ILE A 4 10.18 -0.75 -0.95
CA ILE A 4 9.03 -1.30 -1.68
C ILE A 4 9.43 -2.62 -2.32
N ILE A 5 8.57 -3.62 -2.21
CA ILE A 5 8.69 -4.92 -2.89
C ILE A 5 7.34 -5.28 -3.52
N GLY A 6 7.37 -5.78 -4.75
CA GLY A 6 6.23 -6.42 -5.41
C GLY A 6 6.60 -7.83 -5.84
N ILE A 7 5.68 -8.78 -5.67
CA ILE A 7 5.88 -10.19 -6.07
C ILE A 7 4.65 -10.68 -6.82
N ILE A 8 4.91 -11.37 -7.91
CA ILE A 8 3.93 -12.16 -8.66
C ILE A 8 4.54 -13.56 -8.80
N GLY A 9 3.89 -14.57 -8.27
CA GLY A 9 4.47 -15.91 -8.23
C GLY A 9 3.45 -17.06 -8.26
N GLY A 10 3.97 -18.27 -8.23
CA GLY A 10 3.19 -19.51 -8.14
C GLY A 10 2.84 -19.94 -6.72
N GLU A 11 3.54 -19.41 -5.71
CA GLU A 11 3.40 -19.74 -4.29
C GLU A 11 2.87 -18.53 -3.51
N ALA A 12 2.55 -18.71 -2.22
CA ALA A 12 2.12 -17.61 -1.34
C ALA A 12 3.17 -16.50 -1.30
N ALA A 13 2.77 -15.27 -1.63
CA ALA A 13 3.69 -14.13 -1.75
C ALA A 13 4.23 -13.63 -0.40
N ALA A 14 3.47 -13.79 0.69
CA ALA A 14 3.80 -13.19 1.97
C ALA A 14 5.17 -13.63 2.54
N PRO A 15 5.57 -14.91 2.55
CA PRO A 15 6.92 -15.32 2.99
C PRO A 15 8.04 -14.67 2.17
N HIS A 16 7.87 -14.64 0.85
CA HIS A 16 8.86 -14.05 -0.06
C HIS A 16 8.95 -12.52 0.09
N LEU A 17 7.82 -11.85 0.34
CA LEU A 17 7.80 -10.43 0.65
C LEU A 17 8.58 -10.14 1.92
N ILE A 18 8.40 -10.93 2.98
CA ILE A 18 9.14 -10.79 4.23
C ILE A 18 10.66 -10.99 4.01
N ASP A 19 11.06 -12.02 3.29
CA ASP A 19 12.48 -12.27 3.02
C ASP A 19 13.12 -11.15 2.19
N ALA A 20 12.38 -10.58 1.24
CA ALA A 20 12.86 -9.43 0.47
C ALA A 20 12.92 -8.16 1.34
N LEU A 21 11.95 -7.91 2.22
CA LEU A 21 11.96 -6.77 3.14
C LEU A 21 13.10 -6.86 4.15
N LYS A 22 13.48 -8.04 4.64
CA LYS A 22 14.67 -8.25 5.50
C LYS A 22 15.94 -7.69 4.87
N ARG A 23 16.09 -7.85 3.57
CA ARG A 23 17.25 -7.31 2.83
C ARG A 23 17.28 -5.78 2.78
N LEU A 24 16.18 -5.11 3.11
CA LEU A 24 16.05 -3.66 3.15
C LEU A 24 16.10 -3.09 4.59
N GLU A 25 16.16 -3.94 5.62
CA GLU A 25 16.18 -3.53 7.04
C GLU A 25 17.34 -2.58 7.39
N TYR A 26 18.50 -2.74 6.73
CA TYR A 26 19.68 -1.91 6.96
C TYR A 26 19.43 -0.41 6.76
N ARG A 27 18.36 -0.06 6.04
CA ARG A 27 17.98 1.35 5.77
C ARG A 27 17.31 2.04 6.96
N GLY A 28 16.95 1.27 8.01
CA GLY A 28 16.12 1.74 9.12
C GLY A 28 14.65 1.92 8.71
N TYR A 29 13.75 1.62 9.62
CA TYR A 29 12.28 1.73 9.45
C TYR A 29 11.62 1.69 10.83
N ASP A 30 10.34 2.10 10.90
CA ASP A 30 9.54 2.16 12.14
C ASP A 30 8.28 1.30 12.08
N SER A 31 7.90 0.84 10.91
CA SER A 31 6.76 -0.03 10.70
C SER A 31 6.89 -0.77 9.38
N ALA A 32 6.19 -1.89 9.24
CA ALA A 32 6.19 -2.69 8.02
C ALA A 32 4.82 -3.30 7.77
N GLY A 33 4.59 -3.69 6.52
CA GLY A 33 3.38 -4.44 6.19
C GLY A 33 3.41 -5.00 4.78
N VAL A 34 2.48 -5.91 4.56
CA VAL A 34 2.27 -6.60 3.29
C VAL A 34 0.78 -6.64 2.96
N ALA A 35 0.45 -6.62 1.68
CA ALA A 35 -0.88 -6.95 1.18
C ALA A 35 -0.75 -8.01 0.09
N THR A 36 -1.71 -8.91 0.04
CA THR A 36 -1.80 -9.93 -1.01
C THR A 36 -3.19 -9.98 -1.62
N LEU A 37 -3.26 -10.48 -2.84
CA LEU A 37 -4.49 -10.73 -3.57
C LEU A 37 -4.78 -12.24 -3.56
N GLU A 38 -5.94 -12.62 -3.05
CA GLU A 38 -6.43 -13.99 -3.01
C GLU A 38 -7.90 -14.01 -3.44
N ASN A 39 -8.22 -14.81 -4.46
CA ASN A 39 -9.59 -14.93 -4.99
C ASN A 39 -10.25 -13.56 -5.27
N GLY A 40 -9.51 -12.64 -5.88
CA GLY A 40 -9.99 -11.30 -6.20
C GLY A 40 -10.11 -10.34 -5.00
N LYS A 41 -9.77 -10.78 -3.79
CA LYS A 41 -9.87 -9.99 -2.55
C LYS A 41 -8.50 -9.57 -2.03
N LEU A 42 -8.39 -8.30 -1.66
CA LEU A 42 -7.20 -7.75 -1.00
C LEU A 42 -7.24 -8.05 0.50
N THR A 43 -6.14 -8.60 1.00
CA THR A 43 -5.96 -8.80 2.44
C THR A 43 -4.58 -8.29 2.84
N ARG A 44 -4.48 -7.57 3.97
CA ARG A 44 -3.22 -6.98 4.43
C ARG A 44 -2.92 -7.32 5.89
N ARG A 45 -1.61 -7.35 6.22
CA ARG A 45 -1.09 -7.38 7.59
C ARG A 45 -0.05 -6.31 7.75
N ARG A 46 -0.10 -5.59 8.85
CA ARG A 46 0.80 -4.49 9.19
C ARG A 46 1.26 -4.62 10.63
N ALA A 47 2.42 -4.10 10.94
CA ALA A 47 2.93 -4.05 12.31
C ALA A 47 3.79 -2.82 12.52
N GLU A 48 3.69 -2.23 13.70
CA GLU A 48 4.61 -1.21 14.19
C GLU A 48 5.93 -1.87 14.64
N GLY A 49 7.03 -1.13 14.52
CA GLY A 49 8.35 -1.54 14.96
C GLY A 49 9.05 -2.46 13.98
N LYS A 50 9.79 -3.43 14.50
CA LYS A 50 10.64 -4.31 13.69
C LYS A 50 9.84 -5.29 12.85
N LEU A 51 10.42 -5.70 11.71
CA LEU A 51 9.83 -6.67 10.77
C LEU A 51 9.44 -7.98 11.47
N LYS A 52 10.16 -8.35 12.55
CA LYS A 52 9.82 -9.49 13.39
C LYS A 52 8.39 -9.44 13.95
N ASN A 53 7.86 -8.25 14.22
CA ASN A 53 6.46 -8.07 14.67
C ASN A 53 5.47 -8.45 13.56
N LEU A 54 5.77 -8.07 12.31
CA LEU A 54 4.99 -8.48 11.15
C LEU A 54 5.08 -9.98 10.89
N GLU A 55 6.26 -10.59 11.02
CA GLU A 55 6.44 -12.05 10.92
C GLU A 55 5.57 -12.79 11.95
N ASN A 56 5.62 -12.35 13.20
CA ASN A 56 4.82 -12.94 14.28
C ASN A 56 3.31 -12.81 14.02
N ARG A 57 2.89 -11.71 13.38
CA ARG A 57 1.50 -11.53 12.98
C ARG A 57 1.12 -12.48 11.84
N LEU A 58 1.94 -12.57 10.80
CA LEU A 58 1.71 -13.47 9.67
C LEU A 58 1.71 -14.96 10.07
N ALA A 59 2.47 -15.34 11.11
CA ALA A 59 2.44 -16.69 11.67
C ALA A 59 1.07 -17.04 12.29
N ARG A 60 0.37 -16.06 12.84
CA ARG A 60 -0.98 -16.23 13.44
C ARG A 60 -2.10 -16.01 12.43
N GLU A 61 -1.89 -15.12 11.49
CA GLU A 61 -2.87 -14.67 10.50
C GLU A 61 -2.24 -14.72 9.10
N PRO A 62 -2.01 -15.92 8.54
CA PRO A 62 -1.30 -16.07 7.26
C PRO A 62 -2.06 -15.43 6.10
N LEU A 63 -1.35 -15.13 5.03
CA LEU A 63 -1.85 -14.64 3.76
C LEU A 63 -1.46 -15.64 2.67
N ALA A 64 -2.45 -16.20 1.97
CA ALA A 64 -2.25 -17.25 0.97
C ALA A 64 -2.16 -16.71 -0.48
N GLY A 65 -2.44 -15.43 -0.69
CA GLY A 65 -2.39 -14.82 -2.02
C GLY A 65 -1.00 -14.92 -2.66
N ARG A 66 -0.97 -15.21 -3.97
CA ARG A 66 0.26 -15.43 -4.75
C ARG A 66 0.85 -14.16 -5.35
N ILE A 67 0.09 -13.07 -5.28
CA ILE A 67 0.48 -11.74 -5.74
C ILE A 67 0.41 -10.82 -4.54
N GLY A 68 1.43 -9.98 -4.37
CA GLY A 68 1.44 -9.09 -3.22
C GLY A 68 2.45 -7.97 -3.33
N ILE A 69 2.27 -6.98 -2.46
CA ILE A 69 3.15 -5.84 -2.26
C ILE A 69 3.54 -5.75 -0.79
N GLY A 70 4.76 -5.30 -0.53
CA GLY A 70 5.31 -5.14 0.81
C GLY A 70 6.07 -3.84 0.96
N HIS A 71 6.14 -3.35 2.20
CA HIS A 71 6.76 -2.08 2.52
C HIS A 71 7.41 -2.09 3.90
N THR A 72 8.58 -1.46 4.00
CA THR A 72 9.16 -0.97 5.26
C THR A 72 9.08 0.54 5.27
N ARG A 73 8.43 1.11 6.29
CA ARG A 73 8.15 2.53 6.39
C ARG A 73 9.13 3.22 7.35
N TRP A 74 9.63 4.38 6.93
CA TRP A 74 10.19 5.40 7.80
C TRP A 74 9.22 6.59 7.80
N ALA A 75 8.63 6.90 8.95
CA ALA A 75 7.55 7.88 9.05
C ALA A 75 7.99 9.28 8.61
N THR A 76 7.24 9.87 7.68
CA THR A 76 7.32 11.27 7.27
C THR A 76 6.06 12.02 7.69
N HIS A 77 4.89 11.44 7.47
CA HIS A 77 3.58 11.95 7.85
C HIS A 77 2.83 10.92 8.71
N GLY A 78 2.30 11.34 9.85
CA GLY A 78 1.67 10.48 10.83
C GLY A 78 2.69 9.71 11.68
N ARG A 79 2.40 9.56 12.97
CA ARG A 79 3.27 8.84 13.92
C ARG A 79 3.48 7.38 13.51
N PRO A 80 4.60 6.75 13.91
CA PRO A 80 4.74 5.31 13.82
C PRO A 80 3.60 4.62 14.55
N SER A 81 2.85 3.79 13.82
CA SER A 81 1.75 2.97 14.35
C SER A 81 1.36 1.93 13.32
N GLU A 82 0.70 0.86 13.75
CA GLU A 82 0.14 -0.12 12.82
C GLU A 82 -0.83 0.54 11.84
N ASN A 83 -1.65 1.49 12.29
CA ASN A 83 -2.65 2.14 11.44
C ASN A 83 -2.01 2.97 10.32
N ASN A 84 -0.89 3.63 10.58
CA ASN A 84 -0.14 4.43 9.63
C ASN A 84 0.87 3.61 8.81
N ALA A 85 1.07 2.32 9.10
CA ALA A 85 1.94 1.45 8.32
C ALA A 85 1.32 1.15 6.94
N HIS A 86 2.18 1.05 5.92
CA HIS A 86 1.80 0.60 4.59
C HIS A 86 1.61 -0.92 4.55
N PRO A 87 0.83 -1.46 3.59
CA PRO A 87 0.06 -0.78 2.55
C PRO A 87 -1.20 -0.09 3.07
N HIS A 88 -1.55 1.07 2.46
CA HIS A 88 -2.88 1.65 2.60
C HIS A 88 -3.82 1.01 1.58
N ALA A 89 -5.06 0.76 1.95
CA ALA A 89 -5.98 0.07 1.07
C ALA A 89 -7.43 0.51 1.25
N THR A 90 -8.14 0.49 0.14
CA THR A 90 -9.60 0.47 0.07
C THR A 90 -10.05 -0.96 -0.29
N GLU A 91 -11.33 -1.15 -0.57
CA GLU A 91 -11.84 -2.42 -1.11
C GLU A 91 -11.35 -2.72 -2.54
N LYS A 92 -10.94 -1.69 -3.30
CA LYS A 92 -10.58 -1.75 -4.71
C LYS A 92 -9.07 -1.83 -4.98
N VAL A 93 -8.26 -1.19 -4.12
CA VAL A 93 -6.83 -1.04 -4.35
C VAL A 93 -6.05 -0.99 -3.05
N ALA A 94 -4.87 -1.61 -3.03
CA ALA A 94 -3.84 -1.39 -2.02
C ALA A 94 -2.64 -0.67 -2.66
N VAL A 95 -2.05 0.26 -1.92
CA VAL A 95 -0.91 1.07 -2.38
C VAL A 95 0.19 1.14 -1.33
N VAL A 96 1.42 1.06 -1.78
CA VAL A 96 2.63 1.41 -1.03
C VAL A 96 3.33 2.58 -1.70
N HIS A 97 3.97 3.42 -0.89
CA HIS A 97 4.50 4.71 -1.32
C HIS A 97 5.84 5.00 -0.65
N ASN A 98 6.82 5.38 -1.42
CA ASN A 98 8.07 6.01 -0.98
C ASN A 98 8.09 7.45 -1.49
N GLY A 99 8.36 8.41 -0.62
CA GLY A 99 8.39 9.84 -0.94
C GLY A 99 7.43 10.66 -0.12
N ILE A 100 7.04 11.81 -0.64
CA ILE A 100 6.10 12.74 -0.01
C ILE A 100 5.14 13.27 -1.08
N ILE A 101 3.85 13.25 -0.77
CA ILE A 101 2.82 13.92 -1.57
C ILE A 101 2.61 15.31 -0.96
N GLU A 102 3.26 16.30 -1.54
CA GLU A 102 3.34 17.66 -0.99
C GLU A 102 1.96 18.34 -0.85
N ASN A 103 1.03 18.04 -1.76
CA ASN A 103 -0.31 18.60 -1.76
C ASN A 103 -1.37 17.69 -1.11
N PHE A 104 -0.96 16.71 -0.29
CA PHE A 104 -1.89 15.74 0.30
C PHE A 104 -3.00 16.37 1.15
N ALA A 105 -2.69 17.47 1.85
CA ALA A 105 -3.67 18.14 2.71
C ALA A 105 -4.79 18.81 1.90
N GLU A 106 -4.49 19.31 0.69
CA GLU A 106 -5.46 19.85 -0.26
C GLU A 106 -6.35 18.74 -0.81
N LEU A 107 -5.73 17.68 -1.33
CA LEU A 107 -6.43 16.51 -1.88
C LEU A 107 -7.30 15.81 -0.83
N ARG A 108 -6.82 15.71 0.41
CA ARG A 108 -7.58 15.16 1.53
C ARG A 108 -8.86 15.95 1.79
N ARG A 109 -8.76 17.29 1.89
CA ARG A 109 -9.93 18.15 2.09
C ARG A 109 -10.96 18.01 0.98
N GLU A 110 -10.52 17.96 -0.27
CA GLU A 110 -11.42 17.74 -1.41
C GLU A 110 -12.15 16.40 -1.34
N LEU A 111 -11.44 15.32 -0.98
CA LEU A 111 -12.03 14.00 -0.81
C LEU A 111 -13.00 13.96 0.39
N GLU A 112 -12.65 14.61 1.51
CA GLU A 112 -13.54 14.74 2.69
C GLU A 112 -14.84 15.49 2.34
N HIS A 113 -14.77 16.57 1.54
CA HIS A 113 -15.96 17.26 1.03
C HIS A 113 -16.84 16.39 0.13
N ARG A 114 -16.26 15.38 -0.53
CA ARG A 114 -16.99 14.36 -1.30
C ARG A 114 -17.46 13.18 -0.44
N GLY A 115 -17.31 13.27 0.89
CA GLY A 115 -17.79 12.25 1.83
C GLY A 115 -16.82 11.10 2.08
N VAL A 116 -15.57 11.16 1.60
CA VAL A 116 -14.55 10.16 1.88
C VAL A 116 -14.10 10.28 3.34
N LYS A 117 -14.07 9.15 4.05
CA LYS A 117 -13.57 9.07 5.42
C LYS A 117 -12.16 8.52 5.42
N PHE A 118 -11.25 9.25 6.04
CA PHE A 118 -9.87 8.83 6.25
C PHE A 118 -9.71 8.10 7.57
N SER A 119 -8.88 7.08 7.57
CA SER A 119 -8.57 6.24 8.73
C SER A 119 -7.16 6.45 9.27
N THR A 120 -6.29 7.11 8.51
CA THR A 120 -4.88 7.31 8.84
C THR A 120 -4.47 8.77 8.75
N GLU A 121 -3.27 9.08 9.26
CA GLU A 121 -2.67 10.42 9.21
C GLU A 121 -1.68 10.57 8.04
N THR A 122 -1.57 9.55 7.17
CA THR A 122 -0.56 9.50 6.11
C THR A 122 -1.00 10.27 4.87
N ASP A 123 -0.03 10.78 4.14
CA ASP A 123 -0.21 11.35 2.81
C ASP A 123 -0.58 10.28 1.76
N THR A 124 -0.24 9.03 2.00
CA THR A 124 -0.48 7.92 1.06
C THR A 124 -1.95 7.55 0.93
N GLU A 125 -2.76 7.71 1.98
CA GLU A 125 -4.16 7.30 1.95
C GLU A 125 -4.98 8.07 0.90
N VAL A 126 -4.59 9.33 0.59
CA VAL A 126 -5.26 10.12 -0.47
C VAL A 126 -5.13 9.44 -1.83
N ILE A 127 -3.98 8.79 -2.11
CA ILE A 127 -3.73 8.08 -3.38
C ILE A 127 -4.71 6.91 -3.53
N ALA A 128 -4.86 6.10 -2.47
CA ALA A 128 -5.79 4.97 -2.48
C ALA A 128 -7.23 5.41 -2.77
N HIS A 129 -7.66 6.52 -2.19
CA HIS A 129 -9.01 7.06 -2.41
C HIS A 129 -9.18 7.66 -3.79
N LEU A 130 -8.23 8.44 -4.31
CA LEU A 130 -8.29 9.00 -5.67
C LEU A 130 -8.39 7.90 -6.74
N VAL A 131 -7.52 6.89 -6.66
CA VAL A 131 -7.57 5.74 -7.58
C VAL A 131 -8.90 5.00 -7.44
N THR A 132 -9.40 4.84 -6.21
CA THR A 132 -10.69 4.17 -5.98
C THR A 132 -11.85 4.93 -6.61
N GLU A 133 -11.86 6.26 -6.60
CA GLU A 133 -12.89 7.06 -7.27
C GLU A 133 -12.89 6.82 -8.78
N GLU A 134 -11.72 6.79 -9.42
CA GLU A 134 -11.60 6.49 -10.86
C GLU A 134 -12.07 5.06 -11.19
N LEU A 135 -11.69 4.07 -10.37
CA LEU A 135 -12.19 2.70 -10.51
C LEU A 135 -13.72 2.59 -10.35
N LYS A 136 -14.32 3.40 -9.46
CA LYS A 136 -15.78 3.45 -9.29
C LYS A 136 -16.49 4.11 -10.49
N ARG A 137 -15.82 5.01 -11.22
CA ARG A 137 -16.30 5.61 -12.48
C ARG A 137 -16.18 4.64 -13.66
N GLY A 138 -15.61 3.45 -13.46
CA GLY A 138 -15.45 2.42 -14.49
C GLY A 138 -14.12 2.47 -15.23
N ALA A 139 -13.16 3.30 -14.79
CA ALA A 139 -11.83 3.32 -15.39
C ALA A 139 -11.10 1.99 -15.14
N PRO A 140 -10.41 1.42 -16.15
CA PRO A 140 -9.51 0.30 -15.93
C PRO A 140 -8.38 0.66 -14.95
N PRO A 141 -7.78 -0.31 -14.23
CA PRO A 141 -6.78 -0.04 -13.19
C PRO A 141 -5.62 0.86 -13.65
N VAL A 142 -5.06 0.61 -14.82
CA VAL A 142 -3.95 1.40 -15.37
C VAL A 142 -4.38 2.85 -15.64
N ASP A 143 -5.57 3.04 -16.18
CA ASP A 143 -6.08 4.37 -16.53
C ASP A 143 -6.48 5.14 -15.26
N ALA A 144 -7.03 4.46 -14.24
CA ALA A 144 -7.30 5.05 -12.94
C ALA A 144 -6.02 5.60 -12.29
N VAL A 145 -4.91 4.88 -12.38
CA VAL A 145 -3.60 5.37 -11.91
C VAL A 145 -3.14 6.54 -12.77
N LYS A 146 -3.15 6.42 -14.10
CA LYS A 146 -2.71 7.49 -15.01
C LYS A 146 -3.46 8.80 -14.81
N SER A 147 -4.76 8.72 -14.52
CA SER A 147 -5.59 9.91 -14.23
C SER A 147 -5.28 10.51 -12.85
N THR A 148 -4.84 9.70 -11.90
CA THR A 148 -4.49 10.15 -10.54
C THR A 148 -3.11 10.81 -10.48
N LEU A 149 -2.10 10.26 -11.19
CA LEU A 149 -0.71 10.72 -11.09
C LEU A 149 -0.53 12.24 -11.32
N PRO A 150 -1.17 12.89 -12.31
CA PRO A 150 -1.03 14.34 -12.55
C PRO A 150 -1.58 15.22 -11.41
N LEU A 151 -2.42 14.66 -10.53
CA LEU A 151 -2.99 15.38 -9.38
C LEU A 151 -1.99 15.45 -8.22
N LEU A 152 -1.00 14.55 -8.19
CA LEU A 152 -0.03 14.45 -7.11
C LEU A 152 1.16 15.37 -7.37
N ARG A 153 1.61 16.08 -6.33
CA ARG A 153 2.83 16.90 -6.38
C ARG A 153 3.89 16.30 -5.45
N GLY A 154 5.14 16.31 -5.91
CA GLY A 154 6.27 15.81 -5.14
C GLY A 154 7.08 14.76 -5.90
N ALA A 155 8.06 14.18 -5.22
CA ALA A 155 8.88 13.08 -5.73
C ALA A 155 8.47 11.79 -5.00
N PHE A 156 8.05 10.79 -5.76
CA PHE A 156 7.50 9.56 -5.17
C PHE A 156 7.70 8.33 -6.08
N ALA A 157 7.67 7.16 -5.44
CA ALA A 157 7.54 5.87 -6.09
C ALA A 157 6.35 5.12 -5.50
N LEU A 158 5.54 4.49 -6.34
CA LEU A 158 4.30 3.83 -5.98
C LEU A 158 4.25 2.40 -6.52
N ALA A 159 3.67 1.48 -5.75
CA ALA A 159 3.23 0.20 -6.27
C ALA A 159 1.79 -0.07 -5.83
N PHE A 160 0.99 -0.61 -6.75
CA PHE A 160 -0.42 -0.86 -6.58
C PHE A 160 -0.76 -2.34 -6.72
N LEU A 161 -1.75 -2.78 -5.95
CA LEU A 161 -2.37 -4.09 -6.06
C LEU A 161 -3.89 -3.90 -6.13
N PHE A 162 -4.54 -4.41 -7.17
CA PHE A 162 -5.95 -4.20 -7.43
C PHE A 162 -6.78 -5.42 -7.08
N ALA A 163 -7.97 -5.19 -6.50
CA ALA A 163 -8.97 -6.23 -6.27
C ALA A 163 -9.66 -6.62 -7.60
N GLY A 164 -10.14 -7.87 -7.68
CA GLY A 164 -10.93 -8.35 -8.82
C GLY A 164 -10.12 -8.81 -10.03
N GLU A 165 -8.81 -8.64 -10.06
CA GLU A 165 -7.94 -9.11 -11.14
C GLU A 165 -7.34 -10.46 -10.78
N GLU A 166 -7.59 -11.50 -11.60
CA GLU A 166 -6.94 -12.82 -11.44
C GLU A 166 -5.44 -12.76 -11.75
N ILE A 167 -5.04 -11.80 -12.58
CA ILE A 167 -3.64 -11.49 -12.88
C ILE A 167 -3.38 -10.09 -12.33
N GLY A 168 -2.97 -10.02 -11.07
CA GLY A 168 -2.57 -8.76 -10.45
C GLY A 168 -1.37 -8.18 -11.19
N ARG A 169 -1.51 -6.95 -11.66
CA ARG A 169 -0.40 -6.16 -12.17
C ARG A 169 0.07 -5.25 -11.04
N ALA A 170 1.26 -5.51 -10.51
CA ALA A 170 1.97 -4.49 -9.77
C ALA A 170 2.47 -3.48 -10.79
N HIS A 171 2.02 -2.25 -10.72
CA HIS A 171 2.58 -1.15 -11.52
C HIS A 171 3.52 -0.34 -10.61
N VAL A 172 4.73 -0.19 -11.08
CA VAL A 172 5.76 0.66 -10.47
C VAL A 172 5.87 1.93 -11.27
#